data_69c4a3d7b4a9fc884fdf42d49180e572
#
_entry.id   69c4a3d7b4a9fc884fdf42d49180e572
#
_cell.length_a   1.000
_cell.length_b   1.000
_cell.length_c   1.000
_cell.angle_alpha   90.00
_cell.angle_beta   90.00
_cell.angle_gamma   90.00
#
_symmetry.space_group_name_H-M   'P 1'
#
loop_
_entity.id
_entity.type
_entity.pdbx_description
1 polymer ?
#
loop_
_entity_poly.entity_id
_entity_poly.type
_entity_poly.pdbx_seq_one_letter_code
_entity_poly.pdbx_strand_id
1 'polypeptide(L)'
;MWALRRAGNPLRVSARQVASVRGCTSLEVLLSADAKAAEEHCGQGCQKSCCCRQPKPSASRSSFSSGWSMWGRSFSSQAGENSGDKDDDLEEGFSDLEVPPEADKKEVESASEESSDEDAVDEIDSLGVDADAKPEKETVKRASQSPLLKVLLEAPRNDVATSLKKWVDAGNTFDRSDVFYVILNLRKRRFFAKALQLLEWLEESKQIDLIERDYASRLDLMAKVNGVYRAEKYIDNIPASHRGEIVYRTLLANCVAEVNVRKAEEVFNKMKDLGFPVTVFAINQLLLLYKRVDKKKIADVLAMMEKENVKPSLFTYKLLVDTKGASRDFEGMEKVVESMQADGIEPDILLQATLAKHYIFGGHRGKAETILELMEGDDIKANRNACHVVLPLYGFLGKKDDVERIWQVCEANPRLDECLSAIDAFGRLGDVEKAEKVFEDMFVKWKSLSSKFYNAMIRVYANQNLLDKGKELLKRMDENGVKIGVSTLDSLVKLYVDAGEVEKAESVLYKLSQKNRMKPQYSSYLMLLDSYSKKGDVHNSEKVFNKLRQMGYSGRIRQYQLLLHAYLHAKAAPYGFRERMKADNIFPNSVMATLLAATDPFNQKKTISDMLD
;
A
#
# COMPACT_ATOMS: atom_id res chain seq x y z
N MET A 1 23.82 49.38 19.70
CA MET A 1 24.20 49.37 21.14
C MET A 1 23.93 48.00 21.70
N TRP A 2 24.96 47.41 22.28
CA TRP A 2 25.04 46.15 23.08
C TRP A 2 24.86 44.86 22.28
N ALA A 3 25.84 44.11 21.88
CA ALA A 3 27.20 43.67 22.31
C ALA A 3 27.20 42.58 23.37
N LEU A 4 27.74 41.37 22.94
CA LEU A 4 28.67 40.47 23.64
C LEU A 4 28.09 39.55 24.75
N ARG A 5 28.33 38.24 24.73
CA ARG A 5 29.57 37.44 24.95
C ARG A 5 29.25 35.95 24.77
N ARG A 6 29.93 35.21 23.97
CA ARG A 6 31.17 34.41 24.08
C ARG A 6 31.38 33.70 25.44
N ALA A 7 31.42 32.36 25.35
CA ALA A 7 32.44 31.44 25.88
C ALA A 7 31.86 30.02 25.83
N GLY A 8 32.49 28.97 25.46
CA GLY A 8 33.88 28.58 25.27
C GLY A 8 33.93 27.04 25.29
N ASN A 9 34.49 26.50 24.36
CA ASN A 9 35.37 25.37 24.04
C ASN A 9 35.39 24.06 24.88
N PRO A 10 36.18 23.06 24.42
CA PRO A 10 35.69 21.78 23.91
C PRO A 10 36.27 20.60 24.70
N LEU A 11 35.69 19.45 24.64
CA LEU A 11 36.35 18.22 25.05
C LEU A 11 36.49 17.24 23.88
N ARG A 12 37.72 17.08 23.43
CA ARG A 12 38.23 15.95 22.66
C ARG A 12 37.96 14.67 23.45
N VAL A 13 37.30 13.70 22.79
CA VAL A 13 37.40 12.30 23.20
C VAL A 13 37.85 11.50 21.99
N SER A 14 38.94 10.79 22.19
CA SER A 14 39.73 10.00 21.25
C SER A 14 38.94 8.93 20.53
N ALA A 15 39.30 8.75 19.26
CA ALA A 15 38.96 7.59 18.46
C ALA A 15 39.46 6.29 19.14
N ARG A 16 38.53 5.44 19.54
CA ARG A 16 38.78 4.02 19.73
C ARG A 16 38.19 3.27 18.57
N GLN A 17 39.04 2.60 17.84
CA GLN A 17 38.71 1.57 16.87
C GLN A 17 37.77 0.57 17.53
N VAL A 18 36.54 0.50 17.03
CA VAL A 18 35.64 -0.62 17.31
C VAL A 18 35.69 -1.54 16.10
N ALA A 19 36.31 -2.68 16.34
CA ALA A 19 36.34 -3.80 15.41
C ALA A 19 34.90 -4.15 15.00
N SER A 20 34.67 -4.25 13.69
CA SER A 20 33.45 -4.74 13.06
C SER A 20 33.24 -6.20 13.48
N VAL A 21 32.43 -6.43 14.48
CA VAL A 21 31.81 -7.73 14.71
C VAL A 21 30.53 -7.75 13.88
N ARG A 22 30.56 -8.42 12.76
CA ARG A 22 29.37 -8.85 12.02
C ARG A 22 28.65 -9.91 12.86
N GLY A 23 27.78 -9.48 13.76
CA GLY A 23 26.82 -10.34 14.43
C GLY A 23 25.56 -10.45 13.59
N CYS A 24 25.39 -11.54 12.88
CA CYS A 24 24.08 -12.00 12.40
C CYS A 24 23.23 -12.30 13.64
N THR A 25 22.41 -11.36 14.04
CA THR A 25 21.29 -11.65 14.96
C THR A 25 20.16 -12.21 14.11
N SER A 26 19.96 -13.52 14.14
CA SER A 26 18.87 -14.20 13.47
C SER A 26 17.52 -13.67 14.01
N LEU A 27 16.47 -13.81 13.20
CA LEU A 27 15.11 -13.41 13.58
C LEU A 27 14.65 -14.14 14.86
N GLU A 28 15.16 -15.35 15.10
CA GLU A 28 14.88 -16.13 16.32
C GLU A 28 15.33 -15.41 17.59
N VAL A 29 16.48 -14.74 17.56
CA VAL A 29 16.99 -13.97 18.71
C VAL A 29 16.10 -12.76 18.98
N LEU A 30 15.53 -12.16 17.94
CA LEU A 30 14.58 -11.05 18.08
C LEU A 30 13.21 -11.50 18.62
N LEU A 31 12.79 -12.74 18.32
CA LEU A 31 11.50 -13.30 18.74
C LEU A 31 11.58 -14.01 20.11
N SER A 32 12.77 -14.48 20.53
CA SER A 32 12.97 -15.24 21.78
C SER A 32 13.45 -14.40 22.97
N ALA A 33 13.97 -13.20 22.75
CA ALA A 33 14.52 -12.36 23.81
C ALA A 33 13.48 -11.81 24.81
N ASP A 34 12.18 -11.84 24.46
CA ASP A 34 11.13 -11.29 25.32
C ASP A 34 10.59 -12.29 26.36
N ALA A 35 10.92 -13.58 26.25
CA ALA A 35 10.49 -14.57 27.24
C ALA A 35 11.28 -14.50 28.56
N LYS A 36 12.50 -13.93 28.53
CA LYS A 36 13.35 -13.81 29.73
C LYS A 36 13.20 -12.50 30.50
N ALA A 37 12.70 -11.45 29.86
CA ALA A 37 12.54 -10.16 30.53
C ALA A 37 11.26 -10.06 31.39
N ALA A 38 10.31 -10.99 31.20
CA ALA A 38 9.06 -11.04 31.99
C ALA A 38 9.23 -11.80 33.33
N GLU A 39 10.27 -12.61 33.49
CA GLU A 39 10.50 -13.38 34.72
C GLU A 39 11.35 -12.64 35.78
N GLU A 40 12.11 -11.60 35.42
CA GLU A 40 12.98 -10.89 36.37
C GLU A 40 12.30 -9.73 37.14
N HIS A 41 11.04 -9.38 36.85
CA HIS A 41 10.35 -8.27 37.54
C HIS A 41 9.19 -8.70 38.46
N CYS A 42 9.02 -10.01 38.74
CA CYS A 42 7.98 -10.52 39.64
C CYS A 42 8.57 -11.22 40.89
N GLY A 43 9.55 -10.61 41.49
CA GLY A 43 10.17 -11.11 42.71
C GLY A 43 10.47 -10.04 43.73
N GLN A 44 9.45 -9.44 44.34
CA GLN A 44 9.47 -8.98 45.72
C GLN A 44 8.12 -8.43 46.18
N GLY A 45 7.46 -9.22 47.00
CA GLY A 45 6.62 -8.73 48.09
C GLY A 45 5.13 -8.49 47.80
N CYS A 46 4.29 -9.51 47.99
CA CYS A 46 3.20 -9.38 48.93
C CYS A 46 2.57 -10.74 49.23
N GLN A 47 2.85 -11.31 50.39
CA GLN A 47 2.00 -12.33 51.00
C GLN A 47 0.70 -11.67 51.47
N LYS A 48 -0.45 -12.20 50.98
CA LYS A 48 -1.64 -12.52 51.79
C LYS A 48 -2.77 -13.03 50.91
N SER A 49 -3.04 -14.31 51.08
CA SER A 49 -4.33 -14.95 51.26
C SER A 49 -5.56 -14.37 50.57
N CYS A 50 -6.12 -15.11 49.60
CA CYS A 50 -7.51 -15.55 49.70
C CYS A 50 -7.87 -16.61 48.67
N CYS A 51 -8.41 -17.72 49.18
CA CYS A 51 -9.04 -18.79 48.43
C CYS A 51 -10.20 -18.31 47.57
N CYS A 52 -10.28 -18.74 46.33
CA CYS A 52 -11.58 -18.98 45.70
C CYS A 52 -11.50 -20.05 44.62
N ARG A 53 -12.46 -20.90 44.71
CA ARG A 53 -12.75 -22.18 44.06
C ARG A 53 -12.86 -22.04 42.54
N GLN A 54 -12.34 -23.05 41.83
CA GLN A 54 -12.68 -23.37 40.45
C GLN A 54 -14.10 -23.97 40.37
N PRO A 55 -14.84 -23.71 39.32
CA PRO A 55 -15.86 -24.65 38.83
C PRO A 55 -15.40 -25.32 37.52
N LYS A 56 -15.66 -26.62 37.43
CA LYS A 56 -15.42 -27.50 36.30
C LYS A 56 -16.35 -27.18 35.12
N PRO A 57 -15.96 -27.52 33.89
CA PRO A 57 -16.75 -27.25 32.71
C PRO A 57 -17.85 -28.28 32.49
N SER A 58 -19.05 -27.82 32.20
CA SER A 58 -20.13 -28.60 31.65
C SER A 58 -20.11 -28.51 30.12
N ALA A 59 -20.10 -29.66 29.48
CA ALA A 59 -20.20 -29.81 28.05
C ALA A 59 -21.58 -29.35 27.54
N SER A 60 -21.59 -28.48 26.56
CA SER A 60 -22.72 -28.32 25.64
C SER A 60 -22.23 -28.10 24.22
N ARG A 61 -22.71 -28.96 23.34
CA ARG A 61 -22.59 -28.89 21.88
C ARG A 61 -23.13 -27.55 21.38
N SER A 62 -22.36 -26.86 20.57
CA SER A 62 -22.94 -25.95 19.59
C SER A 62 -21.99 -25.77 18.39
N SER A 63 -22.51 -26.30 17.30
CA SER A 63 -22.47 -25.80 15.93
C SER A 63 -21.28 -24.90 15.51
N PHE A 64 -20.59 -25.43 14.53
CA PHE A 64 -19.75 -24.71 13.59
C PHE A 64 -20.38 -23.39 13.16
N SER A 65 -19.76 -22.27 13.54
CA SER A 65 -19.88 -21.02 12.82
C SER A 65 -18.48 -20.54 12.51
N SER A 66 -18.15 -20.75 11.25
CA SER A 66 -16.99 -20.26 10.53
C SER A 66 -16.64 -18.82 10.91
N GLY A 67 -15.35 -18.60 11.22
CA GLY A 67 -14.75 -17.30 11.53
C GLY A 67 -14.68 -16.34 10.33
N TRP A 68 -15.83 -15.90 9.86
CA TRP A 68 -16.01 -14.93 8.78
C TRP A 68 -16.23 -13.50 9.29
N SER A 69 -15.94 -13.22 10.57
CA SER A 69 -16.47 -12.02 11.22
C SER A 69 -15.58 -10.79 11.28
N MET A 70 -14.38 -10.78 10.69
CA MET A 70 -13.51 -9.59 10.73
C MET A 70 -13.70 -8.64 9.54
N TRP A 71 -14.22 -9.13 8.40
CA TRP A 71 -14.46 -8.32 7.20
C TRP A 71 -15.93 -8.02 6.89
N GLY A 72 -16.87 -8.61 7.66
CA GLY A 72 -18.30 -8.59 7.36
C GLY A 72 -19.21 -7.83 8.33
N ARG A 73 -18.70 -7.23 9.39
CA ARG A 73 -19.54 -6.59 10.43
C ARG A 73 -19.53 -5.06 10.45
N SER A 74 -19.44 -4.42 9.31
CA SER A 74 -19.69 -2.98 9.26
C SER A 74 -20.85 -2.58 8.37
N PHE A 75 -21.77 -3.49 8.09
CA PHE A 75 -22.88 -3.20 7.18
C PHE A 75 -24.21 -3.67 7.75
N SER A 76 -24.76 -2.89 8.67
CA SER A 76 -26.20 -2.83 8.87
C SER A 76 -26.68 -1.47 8.38
N SER A 77 -27.64 -1.58 7.49
CA SER A 77 -28.38 -0.53 6.82
C SER A 77 -28.75 0.66 7.67
N GLN A 78 -28.36 1.86 7.24
CA GLN A 78 -29.25 3.03 7.20
C GLN A 78 -28.64 4.10 6.29
N ALA A 79 -29.44 4.53 5.33
CA ALA A 79 -29.16 5.67 4.47
C ALA A 79 -29.01 6.93 5.33
N GLY A 80 -27.90 7.65 5.16
CA GLY A 80 -27.66 8.91 5.85
C GLY A 80 -26.23 9.37 5.62
N GLU A 81 -26.10 10.34 4.76
CA GLU A 81 -24.97 11.17 4.44
C GLU A 81 -23.84 11.21 5.49
N ASN A 82 -22.65 10.67 5.14
CA ASN A 82 -21.37 11.35 5.30
C ASN A 82 -20.23 10.46 4.81
N SER A 83 -19.66 10.92 3.75
CA SER A 83 -18.49 10.39 3.07
C SER A 83 -17.22 10.68 3.87
N GLY A 84 -16.38 9.70 4.08
CA GLY A 84 -15.01 9.94 4.53
C GLY A 84 -14.19 8.74 4.98
N ASP A 85 -14.82 7.67 5.45
CA ASP A 85 -14.07 6.69 6.25
C ASP A 85 -14.07 5.25 5.70
N LYS A 86 -14.54 5.02 4.47
CA LYS A 86 -14.71 3.64 3.95
C LYS A 86 -13.68 3.23 2.90
N ASP A 87 -12.83 4.13 2.44
CA ASP A 87 -11.96 3.89 1.30
C ASP A 87 -10.61 3.25 1.66
N ASP A 88 -10.16 3.38 2.91
CA ASP A 88 -8.85 2.84 3.33
C ASP A 88 -8.82 1.30 3.43
N ASP A 89 -9.96 0.66 3.74
CA ASP A 89 -10.04 -0.81 3.86
C ASP A 89 -10.18 -1.52 2.50
N LEU A 90 -10.47 -0.77 1.44
CA LEU A 90 -10.66 -1.29 0.08
C LEU A 90 -9.39 -1.15 -0.79
N GLU A 91 -8.51 -0.20 -0.50
CA GLU A 91 -7.28 0.02 -1.27
C GLU A 91 -6.23 -1.08 -1.08
N GLU A 92 -6.18 -1.75 0.08
CA GLU A 92 -5.21 -2.84 0.33
C GLU A 92 -5.44 -4.10 -0.53
N GLY A 93 -6.63 -4.29 -1.07
CA GLY A 93 -6.92 -5.39 -1.99
C GLY A 93 -6.76 -5.03 -3.47
N PHE A 94 -6.57 -3.77 -3.81
CA PHE A 94 -6.50 -3.28 -5.21
C PHE A 94 -5.08 -3.21 -5.75
N SER A 95 -4.10 -3.00 -4.90
CA SER A 95 -2.68 -2.90 -5.27
C SER A 95 -2.14 -4.16 -5.98
N ASP A 96 -2.79 -5.31 -5.77
CA ASP A 96 -2.32 -6.59 -6.34
C ASP A 96 -2.82 -6.86 -7.77
N LEU A 97 -3.73 -6.04 -8.34
CA LEU A 97 -4.29 -6.27 -9.67
C LEU A 97 -3.80 -5.31 -10.76
N GLU A 98 -3.00 -4.31 -10.42
CA GLU A 98 -2.45 -3.34 -11.38
C GLU A 98 -1.06 -3.74 -11.85
N VAL A 99 -0.94 -4.87 -12.55
CA VAL A 99 0.25 -5.20 -13.36
C VAL A 99 -0.15 -5.12 -14.82
N PRO A 100 0.48 -4.26 -15.65
CA PRO A 100 0.24 -4.24 -17.08
C PRO A 100 0.64 -5.59 -17.69
N PRO A 101 -0.04 -6.08 -18.74
CA PRO A 101 0.32 -7.33 -19.38
C PRO A 101 1.69 -7.20 -20.02
N GLU A 102 2.72 -7.78 -19.41
CA GLU A 102 3.97 -8.02 -20.10
C GLU A 102 3.79 -9.19 -21.07
N ALA A 103 3.91 -8.85 -22.36
CA ALA A 103 4.03 -9.84 -23.42
C ALA A 103 5.25 -10.74 -23.17
N ASP A 104 5.04 -12.03 -23.37
CA ASP A 104 5.99 -13.15 -23.36
C ASP A 104 7.47 -12.76 -23.34
N LYS A 105 8.15 -13.03 -22.22
CA LYS A 105 9.61 -13.08 -22.17
C LYS A 105 10.09 -14.38 -21.55
N LYS A 106 10.75 -15.13 -22.40
CA LYS A 106 11.58 -16.27 -22.04
C LYS A 106 12.68 -15.84 -21.06
N GLU A 107 12.92 -16.74 -20.12
CA GLU A 107 13.93 -16.73 -19.09
C GLU A 107 15.32 -16.27 -19.56
N VAL A 108 15.92 -15.36 -18.80
CA VAL A 108 17.37 -15.32 -18.61
C VAL A 108 17.61 -15.02 -17.13
N GLU A 109 18.24 -16.02 -16.49
CA GLU A 109 18.80 -15.92 -15.15
C GLU A 109 19.78 -14.75 -15.06
N SER A 110 19.61 -13.90 -14.08
CA SER A 110 20.73 -13.40 -13.28
C SER A 110 20.21 -12.83 -11.96
N ALA A 111 20.78 -13.41 -10.94
CA ALA A 111 20.60 -13.05 -9.56
C ALA A 111 21.06 -11.62 -9.27
N SER A 112 20.52 -11.11 -8.23
CA SER A 112 20.87 -10.05 -7.29
C SER A 112 19.87 -8.90 -7.25
N GLU A 113 19.05 -8.97 -6.21
CA GLU A 113 19.07 -8.10 -5.03
C GLU A 113 18.66 -6.67 -5.34
N GLU A 114 17.66 -6.28 -4.76
CA GLU A 114 17.18 -5.75 -3.54
C GLU A 114 15.79 -5.18 -3.70
N SER A 115 14.93 -5.81 -2.99
CA SER A 115 13.61 -5.34 -2.63
C SER A 115 13.61 -3.97 -2.00
N SER A 116 12.60 -3.19 -2.27
CA SER A 116 11.88 -2.55 -1.19
C SER A 116 10.56 -2.02 -1.70
N ASP A 117 9.54 -2.47 -1.02
CA ASP A 117 8.25 -1.84 -0.80
C ASP A 117 7.52 -1.32 -2.04
N GLU A 118 6.72 -2.21 -2.57
CA GLU A 118 5.57 -1.93 -3.39
C GLU A 118 4.48 -1.38 -2.50
N ASP A 119 4.09 -0.14 -2.75
CA ASP A 119 2.72 0.32 -2.69
C ASP A 119 2.63 1.75 -3.21
N ALA A 120 1.74 1.91 -4.17
CA ALA A 120 1.28 3.14 -4.78
C ALA A 120 2.25 3.82 -5.76
N VAL A 121 1.75 3.97 -6.98
CA VAL A 121 2.17 4.88 -8.05
C VAL A 121 3.02 4.28 -9.17
N ASP A 122 2.46 3.35 -9.93
CA ASP A 122 3.02 2.98 -11.24
C ASP A 122 2.30 3.67 -12.44
N GLU A 123 1.38 4.62 -12.20
CA GLU A 123 0.66 5.29 -13.29
C GLU A 123 1.38 6.49 -13.92
N ILE A 124 2.53 6.91 -13.38
CA ILE A 124 3.31 8.02 -13.96
C ILE A 124 4.27 7.53 -15.06
N ASP A 125 4.51 6.24 -15.19
CA ASP A 125 5.39 5.70 -16.24
C ASP A 125 4.77 5.70 -17.65
N SER A 126 3.48 6.01 -17.81
CA SER A 126 2.88 6.28 -19.12
C SER A 126 2.97 7.77 -19.52
N LEU A 127 4.06 8.43 -19.20
CA LEU A 127 4.38 9.73 -19.79
C LEU A 127 4.60 9.54 -21.30
N GLY A 128 3.47 9.46 -22.04
CA GLY A 128 3.38 9.74 -23.46
C GLY A 128 4.45 9.09 -24.32
N VAL A 129 4.44 7.78 -24.41
CA VAL A 129 4.96 7.12 -25.60
C VAL A 129 3.82 7.19 -26.62
N ASP A 130 3.97 8.04 -27.64
CA ASP A 130 3.06 8.03 -28.76
C ASP A 130 2.90 6.60 -29.26
N ALA A 131 1.65 6.16 -29.51
CA ALA A 131 1.26 4.80 -29.82
C ALA A 131 1.83 4.26 -31.17
N ASP A 132 2.73 5.00 -31.84
CA ASP A 132 3.26 4.67 -33.16
C ASP A 132 4.71 4.19 -33.18
N ALA A 133 5.40 4.07 -32.04
CA ALA A 133 6.71 3.47 -31.99
C ALA A 133 6.65 2.12 -31.26
N LYS A 134 6.38 1.03 -31.99
CA LYS A 134 6.62 -0.33 -31.51
C LYS A 134 8.12 -0.46 -31.19
N PRO A 135 8.53 -0.64 -29.92
CA PRO A 135 9.94 -0.89 -29.62
C PRO A 135 10.32 -2.25 -30.21
N GLU A 136 11.27 -2.24 -31.14
CA GLU A 136 11.82 -3.46 -31.68
C GLU A 136 12.39 -4.32 -30.55
N LYS A 137 12.09 -5.63 -30.57
CA LYS A 137 12.47 -6.62 -29.54
C LYS A 137 13.99 -6.69 -29.26
N GLU A 138 14.83 -6.14 -30.14
CA GLU A 138 16.28 -6.07 -29.95
C GLU A 138 16.72 -4.94 -28.99
N THR A 139 16.00 -3.82 -28.91
CA THR A 139 16.36 -2.70 -28.03
C THR A 139 16.21 -3.04 -26.56
N VAL A 140 15.24 -3.87 -26.20
CA VAL A 140 14.99 -4.29 -24.79
C VAL A 140 16.08 -5.22 -24.26
N LYS A 141 16.64 -6.11 -25.10
CA LYS A 141 17.76 -7.00 -24.71
C LYS A 141 19.06 -6.22 -24.51
N ARG A 142 19.29 -5.15 -25.27
CA ARG A 142 20.47 -4.27 -25.10
C ARG A 142 20.38 -3.46 -23.80
N ALA A 143 19.20 -3.05 -23.40
CA ALA A 143 18.98 -2.21 -22.22
C ALA A 143 19.30 -2.91 -20.89
N SER A 144 19.04 -4.21 -20.76
CA SER A 144 19.35 -4.95 -19.52
C SER A 144 20.86 -5.15 -19.28
N GLN A 145 21.69 -4.89 -20.28
CA GLN A 145 23.15 -5.02 -20.23
C GLN A 145 23.89 -3.70 -20.35
N SER A 146 23.19 -2.55 -20.21
CA SER A 146 23.86 -1.24 -20.30
C SER A 146 25.00 -1.14 -19.29
N PRO A 147 26.26 -0.92 -19.76
CA PRO A 147 27.40 -0.75 -18.86
C PRO A 147 27.22 0.45 -17.93
N LEU A 148 26.55 1.52 -18.39
CA LEU A 148 26.21 2.69 -17.59
C LEU A 148 25.31 2.34 -16.40
N LEU A 149 24.31 1.47 -16.59
CA LEU A 149 23.44 1.01 -15.51
C LEU A 149 24.25 0.29 -14.41
N LYS A 150 25.19 -0.59 -14.79
CA LYS A 150 26.06 -1.30 -13.84
C LYS A 150 26.87 -0.32 -13.00
N VAL A 151 27.52 0.65 -13.65
CA VAL A 151 28.31 1.69 -12.96
C VAL A 151 27.45 2.46 -11.96
N LEU A 152 26.22 2.83 -12.32
CA LEU A 152 25.32 3.57 -11.43
C LEU A 152 24.75 2.70 -10.31
N LEU A 153 24.54 1.41 -10.54
CA LEU A 153 24.10 0.50 -9.46
C LEU A 153 25.20 0.31 -8.41
N GLU A 154 26.46 0.18 -8.84
CA GLU A 154 27.62 0.00 -7.97
C GLU A 154 28.06 1.31 -7.29
N ALA A 155 27.77 2.46 -7.88
CA ALA A 155 28.14 3.76 -7.34
C ALA A 155 27.54 3.96 -5.93
N PRO A 156 28.29 4.53 -4.96
CA PRO A 156 27.72 4.95 -3.67
C PRO A 156 26.61 5.99 -3.89
N ARG A 157 25.59 5.98 -3.03
CA ARG A 157 24.40 6.85 -3.15
C ARG A 157 24.72 8.34 -3.28
N ASN A 158 25.84 8.80 -2.72
CA ASN A 158 26.22 10.21 -2.69
C ASN A 158 27.36 10.53 -3.67
N ASP A 159 27.79 9.59 -4.52
CA ASP A 159 28.98 9.75 -5.35
C ASP A 159 28.76 9.35 -6.82
N VAL A 160 27.52 9.53 -7.29
CA VAL A 160 27.13 9.24 -8.67
C VAL A 160 27.89 10.15 -9.65
N ALA A 161 28.08 11.43 -9.32
CA ALA A 161 28.77 12.40 -10.17
C ALA A 161 30.23 12.01 -10.44
N THR A 162 30.96 11.52 -9.44
CA THR A 162 32.35 11.03 -9.61
C THR A 162 32.41 9.80 -10.51
N SER A 163 31.43 8.89 -10.36
CA SER A 163 31.35 7.69 -11.19
C SER A 163 31.04 8.04 -12.65
N LEU A 164 30.20 9.04 -12.90
CA LEU A 164 29.88 9.55 -14.24
C LEU A 164 31.08 10.27 -14.86
N LYS A 165 31.85 11.07 -14.09
CA LYS A 165 33.10 11.67 -14.55
C LYS A 165 34.10 10.60 -15.00
N LYS A 166 34.33 9.58 -14.18
CA LYS A 166 35.21 8.45 -14.56
C LYS A 166 34.74 7.73 -15.82
N TRP A 167 33.41 7.65 -16.02
CA TRP A 167 32.81 7.09 -17.23
C TRP A 167 33.20 7.89 -18.49
N VAL A 168 33.11 9.21 -18.40
CA VAL A 168 33.50 10.11 -19.51
C VAL A 168 35.01 10.09 -19.73
N ASP A 169 35.80 10.16 -18.64
CA ASP A 169 37.28 10.11 -18.71
C ASP A 169 37.80 8.81 -19.34
N ALA A 170 37.02 7.73 -19.22
CA ALA A 170 37.29 6.46 -19.90
C ALA A 170 36.93 6.47 -21.41
N GLY A 171 36.50 7.58 -21.97
CA GLY A 171 36.16 7.77 -23.38
C GLY A 171 34.79 7.27 -23.80
N ASN A 172 33.89 6.99 -22.82
CA ASN A 172 32.54 6.57 -23.13
C ASN A 172 31.65 7.81 -23.38
N THR A 173 30.68 7.67 -24.28
CA THR A 173 29.69 8.69 -24.61
C THR A 173 28.32 8.33 -24.05
N PHE A 174 27.46 9.33 -23.90
CA PHE A 174 26.07 9.13 -23.50
C PHE A 174 25.19 9.12 -24.75
N ASP A 175 24.48 8.00 -24.96
CA ASP A 175 23.37 7.97 -25.91
C ASP A 175 22.05 8.27 -25.17
N ARG A 176 21.16 9.03 -25.82
CA ARG A 176 19.86 9.41 -25.24
C ARG A 176 19.00 8.19 -24.88
N SER A 177 18.99 7.17 -25.73
CA SER A 177 18.28 5.94 -25.48
C SER A 177 18.82 5.18 -24.27
N ASP A 178 20.15 5.11 -24.12
CA ASP A 178 20.77 4.48 -22.96
C ASP A 178 20.41 5.21 -21.66
N VAL A 179 20.48 6.55 -21.66
CA VAL A 179 20.09 7.35 -20.51
C VAL A 179 18.62 7.14 -20.13
N PHE A 180 17.73 7.12 -21.13
CA PHE A 180 16.31 6.84 -20.90
C PHE A 180 16.10 5.47 -20.25
N TYR A 181 16.71 4.42 -20.80
CA TYR A 181 16.60 3.06 -20.24
C TYR A 181 17.22 2.95 -18.84
N VAL A 182 18.31 3.64 -18.58
CA VAL A 182 18.94 3.68 -17.25
C VAL A 182 18.01 4.36 -16.23
N ILE A 183 17.42 5.50 -16.59
CA ILE A 183 16.47 6.21 -15.72
C ILE A 183 15.25 5.32 -15.46
N LEU A 184 14.69 4.65 -16.47
CA LEU A 184 13.57 3.74 -16.34
C LEU A 184 13.90 2.58 -15.37
N ASN A 185 15.08 1.96 -15.52
CA ASN A 185 15.53 0.88 -14.63
C ASN A 185 15.77 1.37 -13.19
N LEU A 186 16.34 2.56 -13.01
CA LEU A 186 16.53 3.14 -11.68
C LEU A 186 15.19 3.49 -11.03
N ARG A 187 14.20 3.96 -11.80
CA ARG A 187 12.82 4.20 -11.33
C ARG A 187 12.14 2.89 -10.91
N LYS A 188 12.16 1.86 -11.76
CA LYS A 188 11.62 0.52 -11.43
C LYS A 188 12.22 -0.06 -10.14
N ARG A 189 13.48 0.26 -9.84
CA ARG A 189 14.17 -0.14 -8.60
C ARG A 189 14.07 0.90 -7.48
N ARG A 190 13.25 1.95 -7.67
CA ARG A 190 13.06 3.06 -6.71
C ARG A 190 14.35 3.78 -6.30
N PHE A 191 15.39 3.73 -7.13
CA PHE A 191 16.63 4.49 -6.91
C PHE A 191 16.51 5.94 -7.39
N PHE A 192 15.41 6.62 -6.99
CA PHE A 192 15.06 7.96 -7.43
C PHE A 192 16.19 8.99 -7.20
N ALA A 193 16.91 8.88 -6.07
CA ALA A 193 18.01 9.77 -5.79
C ALA A 193 19.19 9.62 -6.79
N LYS A 194 19.53 8.38 -7.21
CA LYS A 194 20.55 8.16 -8.22
C LYS A 194 20.12 8.64 -9.61
N ALA A 195 18.84 8.39 -9.95
CA ALA A 195 18.26 8.89 -11.21
C ALA A 195 18.24 10.44 -11.26
N LEU A 196 17.92 11.08 -10.13
CA LEU A 196 17.97 12.54 -10.02
C LEU A 196 19.38 13.07 -10.22
N GLN A 197 20.38 12.49 -9.53
CA GLN A 197 21.78 12.89 -9.65
C GLN A 197 22.34 12.69 -11.07
N LEU A 198 21.88 11.65 -11.79
CA LEU A 198 22.22 11.44 -13.18
C LEU A 198 21.73 12.61 -14.05
N LEU A 199 20.45 12.99 -13.92
CA LEU A 199 19.88 14.11 -14.69
C LEU A 199 20.47 15.48 -14.29
N GLU A 200 20.76 15.70 -13.01
CA GLU A 200 21.46 16.89 -12.54
C GLU A 200 22.85 17.02 -13.17
N TRP A 201 23.60 15.92 -13.16
CA TRP A 201 24.92 15.89 -13.76
C TRP A 201 24.88 16.09 -15.28
N LEU A 202 23.92 15.50 -16.01
CA LEU A 202 23.75 15.67 -17.45
C LEU A 202 23.43 17.13 -17.82
N GLU A 203 22.60 17.81 -17.05
CA GLU A 203 22.28 19.22 -17.26
C GLU A 203 23.50 20.12 -17.01
N GLU A 204 24.27 19.85 -15.96
CA GLU A 204 25.49 20.60 -15.63
C GLU A 204 26.62 20.38 -16.65
N SER A 205 26.82 19.13 -17.04
CA SER A 205 27.91 18.75 -17.96
C SER A 205 27.61 19.01 -19.43
N LYS A 206 26.36 19.30 -19.80
CA LYS A 206 25.87 19.51 -21.17
C LYS A 206 26.30 18.43 -22.16
N GLN A 207 26.39 17.18 -21.68
CA GLN A 207 26.74 16.03 -22.53
C GLN A 207 25.62 15.65 -23.49
N ILE A 208 24.38 16.02 -23.18
CA ILE A 208 23.19 15.79 -24.00
C ILE A 208 22.33 17.05 -23.94
N ASP A 209 21.78 17.47 -25.10
CA ASP A 209 20.78 18.54 -25.12
C ASP A 209 19.47 18.03 -24.52
N LEU A 210 19.07 18.61 -23.39
CA LEU A 210 17.84 18.22 -22.69
C LEU A 210 16.61 18.77 -23.41
N ILE A 211 15.59 17.93 -23.54
CA ILE A 211 14.28 18.31 -24.08
C ILE A 211 13.25 18.43 -22.93
N GLU A 212 12.07 18.94 -23.24
CA GLU A 212 10.99 19.15 -22.25
C GLU A 212 10.71 17.90 -21.39
N ARG A 213 10.72 16.68 -22.01
CA ARG A 213 10.51 15.40 -21.29
C ARG A 213 11.62 15.12 -20.26
N ASP A 214 12.85 15.51 -20.52
CA ASP A 214 13.97 15.30 -19.59
C ASP A 214 13.83 16.23 -18.38
N TYR A 215 13.43 17.49 -18.61
CA TYR A 215 13.12 18.44 -17.54
C TYR A 215 11.91 17.98 -16.70
N ALA A 216 10.86 17.46 -17.34
CA ALA A 216 9.71 16.88 -16.65
C ALA A 216 10.12 15.63 -15.82
N SER A 217 10.97 14.78 -16.39
CA SER A 217 11.50 13.60 -15.67
C SER A 217 12.33 14.01 -14.45
N ARG A 218 13.17 15.05 -14.58
CA ARG A 218 13.94 15.59 -13.45
C ARG A 218 13.01 16.20 -12.40
N LEU A 219 12.00 16.95 -12.82
CA LEU A 219 10.98 17.53 -11.93
C LEU A 219 10.27 16.45 -11.11
N ASP A 220 9.85 15.36 -11.76
CA ASP A 220 9.22 14.21 -11.08
C ASP A 220 10.15 13.57 -10.04
N LEU A 221 11.40 13.30 -10.42
CA LEU A 221 12.38 12.75 -9.48
C LEU A 221 12.69 13.72 -8.33
N MET A 222 12.73 15.01 -8.60
CA MET A 222 12.91 16.05 -7.57
C MET A 222 11.71 16.08 -6.61
N ALA A 223 10.48 15.96 -7.12
CA ALA A 223 9.28 15.88 -6.29
C ALA A 223 9.34 14.65 -5.37
N LYS A 224 9.70 13.49 -5.91
CA LYS A 224 9.81 12.23 -5.15
C LYS A 224 10.94 12.23 -4.09
N VAL A 225 12.06 12.94 -4.34
CA VAL A 225 13.21 12.96 -3.43
C VAL A 225 13.18 14.14 -2.47
N ASN A 226 12.79 15.32 -2.95
CA ASN A 226 12.90 16.60 -2.26
C ASN A 226 11.56 17.25 -1.94
N GLY A 227 10.44 16.66 -2.42
CA GLY A 227 9.06 17.14 -2.25
C GLY A 227 8.61 18.13 -3.31
N VAL A 228 7.29 18.25 -3.45
CA VAL A 228 6.62 19.03 -4.50
C VAL A 228 7.00 20.51 -4.50
N TYR A 229 7.21 21.14 -3.34
CA TYR A 229 7.59 22.56 -3.27
C TYR A 229 8.95 22.87 -3.90
N ARG A 230 9.93 21.96 -3.77
CA ARG A 230 11.24 22.14 -4.43
C ARG A 230 11.14 21.90 -5.93
N ALA A 231 10.32 20.92 -6.32
CA ALA A 231 10.04 20.64 -7.73
C ALA A 231 9.37 21.85 -8.41
N GLU A 232 8.42 22.50 -7.76
CA GLU A 232 7.78 23.70 -8.29
C GLU A 232 8.78 24.86 -8.50
N LYS A 233 9.64 25.12 -7.52
CA LYS A 233 10.69 26.14 -7.66
C LYS A 233 11.69 25.83 -8.78
N TYR A 234 11.88 24.54 -9.07
CA TYR A 234 12.75 24.14 -10.17
C TYR A 234 12.19 24.55 -11.54
N ILE A 235 10.87 24.70 -11.70
CA ILE A 235 10.29 25.18 -12.97
C ILE A 235 10.86 26.54 -13.36
N ASP A 236 11.16 27.41 -12.40
CA ASP A 236 11.75 28.73 -12.68
C ASP A 236 13.16 28.63 -13.27
N ASN A 237 13.85 27.51 -13.06
CA ASN A 237 15.19 27.28 -13.60
C ASN A 237 15.15 26.60 -14.99
N ILE A 238 14.02 26.04 -15.41
CA ILE A 238 13.86 25.43 -16.72
C ILE A 238 13.85 26.55 -17.78
N PRO A 239 14.57 26.42 -18.92
CA PRO A 239 14.49 27.38 -20.01
C PRO A 239 13.03 27.58 -20.49
N ALA A 240 12.66 28.83 -20.81
CA ALA A 240 11.29 29.17 -21.18
C ALA A 240 10.75 28.35 -22.36
N SER A 241 11.62 27.95 -23.30
CA SER A 241 11.29 27.09 -24.45
C SER A 241 10.87 25.67 -24.06
N HIS A 242 11.18 25.21 -22.84
CA HIS A 242 10.91 23.86 -22.34
C HIS A 242 9.95 23.86 -21.14
N ARG A 243 9.31 25.00 -20.83
CA ARG A 243 8.26 25.09 -19.79
C ARG A 243 6.87 24.81 -20.37
N GLY A 244 6.71 23.68 -21.04
CA GLY A 244 5.45 23.33 -21.69
C GLY A 244 4.48 22.56 -20.79
N GLU A 245 3.43 22.01 -21.41
CA GLU A 245 2.34 21.30 -20.74
C GLU A 245 2.86 20.07 -19.98
N ILE A 246 3.85 19.35 -20.54
CA ILE A 246 4.42 18.13 -19.94
C ILE A 246 5.01 18.40 -18.56
N VAL A 247 5.69 19.53 -18.37
CA VAL A 247 6.28 19.92 -17.09
C VAL A 247 5.20 20.18 -16.04
N TYR A 248 4.17 20.96 -16.39
CA TYR A 248 3.11 21.31 -15.44
C TYR A 248 2.19 20.13 -15.12
N ARG A 249 1.84 19.27 -16.10
CA ARG A 249 1.07 18.06 -15.81
C ARG A 249 1.83 17.08 -14.91
N THR A 250 3.16 17.01 -15.05
CA THR A 250 4.01 16.21 -14.14
C THR A 250 4.00 16.77 -12.72
N LEU A 251 4.04 18.11 -12.56
CA LEU A 251 3.87 18.72 -11.24
C LEU A 251 2.48 18.42 -10.66
N LEU A 252 1.41 18.53 -11.47
CA LEU A 252 0.05 18.21 -11.06
C LEU A 252 -0.03 16.77 -10.54
N ALA A 253 0.50 15.80 -11.29
CA ALA A 253 0.49 14.40 -10.90
C ALA A 253 1.21 14.15 -9.55
N ASN A 254 2.33 14.81 -9.30
CA ASN A 254 3.03 14.73 -8.01
C ASN A 254 2.24 15.40 -6.86
N CYS A 255 1.53 16.51 -7.12
CA CYS A 255 0.62 17.09 -6.12
C CYS A 255 -0.52 16.14 -5.75
N VAL A 256 -1.06 15.42 -6.74
CA VAL A 256 -2.12 14.41 -6.55
C VAL A 256 -1.60 13.20 -5.79
N ALA A 257 -0.39 12.72 -6.11
CA ALA A 257 0.25 11.63 -5.38
C ALA A 257 0.47 11.95 -3.89
N GLU A 258 0.82 13.22 -3.55
CA GLU A 258 0.92 13.70 -2.17
C GLU A 258 -0.44 14.06 -1.54
N VAL A 259 -1.55 13.86 -2.27
CA VAL A 259 -2.92 14.25 -1.83
C VAL A 259 -3.02 15.73 -1.41
N ASN A 260 -2.21 16.59 -2.03
CA ASN A 260 -2.20 18.02 -1.74
C ASN A 260 -3.23 18.76 -2.62
N VAL A 261 -4.50 18.75 -2.16
CA VAL A 261 -5.64 19.30 -2.91
C VAL A 261 -5.41 20.74 -3.33
N ARG A 262 -5.06 21.59 -2.38
CA ARG A 262 -4.85 23.03 -2.64
C ARG A 262 -3.83 23.24 -3.74
N LYS A 263 -2.69 22.54 -3.64
CA LYS A 263 -1.60 22.70 -4.59
C LYS A 263 -1.95 22.14 -5.97
N ALA A 264 -2.66 21.01 -6.01
CA ALA A 264 -3.12 20.43 -7.27
C ALA A 264 -4.10 21.37 -7.99
N GLU A 265 -5.05 21.97 -7.28
CA GLU A 265 -5.98 22.97 -7.83
C GLU A 265 -5.22 24.25 -8.32
N GLU A 266 -4.25 24.75 -7.56
CA GLU A 266 -3.39 25.88 -7.95
C GLU A 266 -2.63 25.58 -9.24
N VAL A 267 -2.00 24.41 -9.35
CA VAL A 267 -1.24 24.00 -10.55
C VAL A 267 -2.16 23.82 -11.75
N PHE A 268 -3.31 23.20 -11.57
CA PHE A 268 -4.28 23.01 -12.65
C PHE A 268 -4.82 24.35 -13.18
N ASN A 269 -5.16 25.29 -12.29
CA ASN A 269 -5.58 26.63 -12.70
C ASN A 269 -4.45 27.37 -13.40
N LYS A 270 -3.21 27.28 -12.92
CA LYS A 270 -2.04 27.86 -13.57
C LYS A 270 -1.83 27.30 -14.99
N MET A 271 -2.09 26.00 -15.21
CA MET A 271 -2.06 25.40 -16.56
C MET A 271 -3.08 26.07 -17.49
N LYS A 272 -4.28 26.33 -17.01
CA LYS A 272 -5.32 27.03 -17.77
C LYS A 272 -4.96 28.49 -18.06
N ASP A 273 -4.43 29.21 -17.05
CA ASP A 273 -4.01 30.60 -17.17
C ASP A 273 -2.87 30.76 -18.18
N LEU A 274 -1.98 29.79 -18.29
CA LEU A 274 -0.91 29.70 -19.28
C LEU A 274 -1.41 29.30 -20.68
N GLY A 275 -2.70 29.03 -20.85
CA GLY A 275 -3.30 28.66 -22.13
C GLY A 275 -3.01 27.21 -22.57
N PHE A 276 -2.55 26.34 -21.67
CA PHE A 276 -2.37 24.93 -22.00
C PHE A 276 -3.73 24.23 -22.19
N PRO A 277 -3.84 23.31 -23.15
CA PRO A 277 -5.07 22.56 -23.35
C PRO A 277 -5.38 21.69 -22.13
N VAL A 278 -6.66 21.60 -21.79
CA VAL A 278 -7.11 20.68 -20.75
C VAL A 278 -7.12 19.26 -21.35
N THR A 279 -6.16 18.45 -20.94
CA THR A 279 -5.99 17.08 -21.44
C THR A 279 -6.75 16.06 -20.60
N VAL A 280 -7.07 14.90 -21.18
CA VAL A 280 -7.65 13.75 -20.44
C VAL A 280 -6.76 13.39 -19.23
N PHE A 281 -5.44 13.45 -19.39
CA PHE A 281 -4.51 13.17 -18.29
C PHE A 281 -4.73 14.13 -17.11
N ALA A 282 -4.78 15.45 -17.35
CA ALA A 282 -4.98 16.43 -16.29
C ALA A 282 -6.33 16.24 -15.58
N ILE A 283 -7.39 15.93 -16.32
CA ILE A 283 -8.71 15.61 -15.76
C ILE A 283 -8.65 14.34 -14.91
N ASN A 284 -8.02 13.28 -15.40
CA ASN A 284 -7.87 12.03 -14.65
C ASN A 284 -7.09 12.22 -13.34
N GLN A 285 -6.10 13.11 -13.32
CA GLN A 285 -5.40 13.46 -12.07
C GLN A 285 -6.35 14.12 -11.05
N LEU A 286 -7.24 15.00 -11.48
CA LEU A 286 -8.24 15.59 -10.59
C LEU A 286 -9.27 14.56 -10.12
N LEU A 287 -9.71 13.64 -10.99
CA LEU A 287 -10.60 12.55 -10.61
C LEU A 287 -9.96 11.63 -9.57
N LEU A 288 -8.68 11.27 -9.75
CA LEU A 288 -7.90 10.49 -8.77
C LEU A 288 -7.84 11.20 -7.40
N LEU A 289 -7.58 12.51 -7.40
CA LEU A 289 -7.51 13.30 -6.20
C LEU A 289 -8.85 13.33 -5.46
N TYR A 290 -9.93 13.65 -6.19
CA TYR A 290 -11.25 13.81 -5.57
C TYR A 290 -11.89 12.47 -5.21
N LYS A 291 -11.56 11.38 -5.89
CA LYS A 291 -11.91 10.02 -5.46
C LYS A 291 -11.42 9.75 -4.03
N ARG A 292 -10.22 10.25 -3.68
CA ARG A 292 -9.60 10.06 -2.36
C ARG A 292 -10.09 11.03 -1.28
N VAL A 293 -10.44 12.26 -1.68
CA VAL A 293 -10.68 13.34 -0.71
C VAL A 293 -12.15 13.76 -0.66
N ASP A 294 -12.79 14.00 -1.79
CA ASP A 294 -14.17 14.49 -1.87
C ASP A 294 -14.86 14.03 -3.16
N LYS A 295 -15.55 12.92 -3.08
CA LYS A 295 -16.27 12.33 -4.22
C LYS A 295 -17.34 13.25 -4.82
N LYS A 296 -17.83 14.26 -4.08
CA LYS A 296 -18.86 15.20 -4.59
C LYS A 296 -18.30 16.06 -5.70
N LYS A 297 -17.02 16.43 -5.65
CA LYS A 297 -16.35 17.22 -6.69
C LYS A 297 -16.12 16.48 -8.01
N ILE A 298 -16.32 15.15 -8.05
CA ILE A 298 -16.20 14.36 -9.28
C ILE A 298 -17.22 14.83 -10.33
N ALA A 299 -18.45 15.16 -9.92
CA ALA A 299 -19.46 15.68 -10.84
C ALA A 299 -19.02 17.01 -11.50
N ASP A 300 -18.38 17.90 -10.73
CA ASP A 300 -17.87 19.17 -11.25
C ASP A 300 -16.75 18.95 -12.27
N VAL A 301 -15.88 17.95 -12.03
CA VAL A 301 -14.79 17.59 -12.96
C VAL A 301 -15.35 16.99 -14.25
N LEU A 302 -16.40 16.16 -14.17
CA LEU A 302 -17.06 15.61 -15.37
C LEU A 302 -17.76 16.71 -16.18
N ALA A 303 -18.47 17.63 -15.53
CA ALA A 303 -19.06 18.78 -16.19
C ALA A 303 -18.00 19.68 -16.87
N MET A 304 -16.84 19.82 -16.26
CA MET A 304 -15.70 20.51 -16.86
C MET A 304 -15.16 19.73 -18.07
N MET A 305 -15.10 18.41 -18.02
CA MET A 305 -14.67 17.55 -19.12
C MET A 305 -15.57 17.70 -20.35
N GLU A 306 -16.88 17.75 -20.14
CA GLU A 306 -17.87 18.01 -21.19
C GLU A 306 -17.70 19.43 -21.77
N LYS A 307 -17.58 20.44 -20.91
CA LYS A 307 -17.40 21.84 -21.32
C LYS A 307 -16.16 22.06 -22.19
N GLU A 308 -15.05 21.42 -21.84
CA GLU A 308 -13.79 21.52 -22.60
C GLU A 308 -13.75 20.52 -23.78
N ASN A 309 -14.85 19.81 -24.03
CA ASN A 309 -15.01 18.81 -25.11
C ASN A 309 -13.92 17.74 -25.11
N VAL A 310 -13.50 17.32 -23.92
CA VAL A 310 -12.48 16.28 -23.71
C VAL A 310 -13.17 14.91 -23.60
N LYS A 311 -12.87 13.98 -24.50
CA LYS A 311 -13.45 12.64 -24.48
C LYS A 311 -12.86 11.79 -23.34
N PRO A 312 -13.72 11.05 -22.59
CA PRO A 312 -13.24 10.11 -21.58
C PRO A 312 -12.36 9.01 -22.21
N SER A 313 -11.36 8.56 -21.47
CA SER A 313 -10.54 7.39 -21.83
C SER A 313 -10.99 6.14 -21.07
N LEU A 314 -10.50 4.97 -21.45
CA LEU A 314 -10.71 3.74 -20.68
C LEU A 314 -10.32 3.92 -19.19
N PHE A 315 -9.23 4.64 -18.93
CA PHE A 315 -8.78 4.95 -17.57
C PHE A 315 -9.80 5.84 -16.82
N THR A 316 -10.39 6.84 -17.48
CA THR A 316 -11.46 7.66 -16.91
C THR A 316 -12.64 6.78 -16.48
N TYR A 317 -13.07 5.85 -17.34
CA TYR A 317 -14.15 4.92 -17.03
C TYR A 317 -13.81 3.97 -15.89
N LYS A 318 -12.56 3.46 -15.81
CA LYS A 318 -12.08 2.67 -14.68
C LYS A 318 -12.20 3.42 -13.35
N LEU A 319 -11.78 4.68 -13.31
CA LEU A 319 -11.91 5.51 -12.12
C LEU A 319 -13.37 5.71 -11.70
N LEU A 320 -14.25 5.94 -12.65
CA LEU A 320 -15.69 6.15 -12.38
C LEU A 320 -16.36 4.87 -11.89
N VAL A 321 -16.10 3.73 -12.56
CA VAL A 321 -16.59 2.41 -12.14
C VAL A 321 -16.16 2.09 -10.72
N ASP A 322 -14.88 2.26 -10.43
CA ASP A 322 -14.33 1.99 -9.11
C ASP A 322 -14.90 2.94 -8.04
N THR A 323 -15.07 4.22 -8.37
CA THR A 323 -15.69 5.20 -7.46
C THR A 323 -17.14 4.85 -7.13
N LYS A 324 -17.93 4.45 -8.14
CA LYS A 324 -19.31 4.03 -7.99
C LYS A 324 -19.43 2.72 -7.22
N GLY A 325 -18.60 1.73 -7.57
CA GLY A 325 -18.54 0.43 -6.89
C GLY A 325 -18.16 0.57 -5.43
N ALA A 326 -17.13 1.37 -5.10
CA ALA A 326 -16.72 1.66 -3.73
C ALA A 326 -17.82 2.39 -2.93
N SER A 327 -18.68 3.15 -3.58
CA SER A 327 -19.85 3.80 -2.95
C SER A 327 -21.09 2.89 -2.92
N ARG A 328 -20.98 1.63 -3.39
CA ARG A 328 -22.07 0.66 -3.54
C ARG A 328 -23.21 1.13 -4.45
N ASP A 329 -22.93 2.06 -5.34
CA ASP A 329 -23.85 2.55 -6.36
C ASP A 329 -23.74 1.64 -7.62
N PHE A 330 -24.26 0.42 -7.50
CA PHE A 330 -24.16 -0.58 -8.58
C PHE A 330 -24.92 -0.19 -9.83
N GLU A 331 -26.07 0.48 -9.69
CA GLU A 331 -26.81 1.02 -10.82
C GLU A 331 -26.03 2.12 -11.54
N GLY A 332 -25.42 3.04 -10.77
CA GLY A 332 -24.53 4.06 -11.32
C GLY A 332 -23.30 3.45 -12.00
N MET A 333 -22.76 2.35 -11.45
CA MET A 333 -21.64 1.62 -12.03
C MET A 333 -22.01 1.01 -13.39
N GLU A 334 -23.20 0.40 -13.53
CA GLU A 334 -23.72 -0.15 -14.79
C GLU A 334 -23.93 0.94 -15.84
N LYS A 335 -24.49 2.08 -15.46
CA LYS A 335 -24.65 3.25 -16.35
C LYS A 335 -23.31 3.78 -16.87
N VAL A 336 -22.26 3.75 -16.05
CA VAL A 336 -20.91 4.14 -16.49
C VAL A 336 -20.39 3.16 -17.56
N VAL A 337 -20.62 1.86 -17.40
CA VAL A 337 -20.24 0.85 -18.38
C VAL A 337 -21.02 1.01 -19.69
N GLU A 338 -22.34 1.27 -19.60
CA GLU A 338 -23.19 1.54 -20.77
C GLU A 338 -22.70 2.78 -21.54
N SER A 339 -22.34 3.87 -20.80
CA SER A 339 -21.79 5.08 -21.44
C SER A 339 -20.45 4.81 -22.13
N MET A 340 -19.59 3.98 -21.52
CA MET A 340 -18.31 3.58 -22.10
C MET A 340 -18.51 2.81 -23.41
N GLN A 341 -19.46 1.87 -23.44
CA GLN A 341 -19.79 1.10 -24.66
C GLN A 341 -20.40 1.99 -25.74
N ALA A 342 -21.24 2.96 -25.33
CA ALA A 342 -21.80 3.95 -26.26
C ALA A 342 -20.71 4.83 -26.90
N ASP A 343 -19.63 5.10 -26.19
CA ASP A 343 -18.44 5.79 -26.72
C ASP A 343 -17.53 4.87 -27.56
N GLY A 344 -17.91 3.60 -27.77
CA GLY A 344 -17.16 2.62 -28.55
C GLY A 344 -15.90 2.09 -27.85
N ILE A 345 -15.84 2.20 -26.54
CA ILE A 345 -14.71 1.69 -25.73
C ILE A 345 -15.13 0.35 -25.10
N GLU A 346 -14.40 -0.71 -25.43
CA GLU A 346 -14.63 -2.03 -24.85
C GLU A 346 -13.94 -2.18 -23.48
N PRO A 347 -14.59 -2.87 -22.52
CA PRO A 347 -14.00 -3.15 -21.21
C PRO A 347 -12.83 -4.12 -21.33
N ASP A 348 -11.67 -3.72 -20.85
CA ASP A 348 -10.53 -4.61 -20.75
C ASP A 348 -10.65 -5.55 -19.52
N ILE A 349 -9.73 -6.51 -19.43
CA ILE A 349 -9.71 -7.53 -18.38
C ILE A 349 -9.64 -6.92 -16.97
N LEU A 350 -8.94 -5.79 -16.79
CA LEU A 350 -8.78 -5.11 -15.50
C LEU A 350 -10.09 -4.42 -15.08
N LEU A 351 -10.80 -3.81 -16.01
CA LEU A 351 -12.11 -3.23 -15.73
C LEU A 351 -13.13 -4.31 -15.40
N GLN A 352 -13.13 -5.43 -16.14
CA GLN A 352 -13.99 -6.58 -15.84
C GLN A 352 -13.70 -7.15 -14.45
N ALA A 353 -12.42 -7.28 -14.09
CA ALA A 353 -12.01 -7.70 -12.76
C ALA A 353 -12.49 -6.74 -11.65
N THR A 354 -12.40 -5.43 -11.91
CA THR A 354 -12.89 -4.39 -10.98
C THR A 354 -14.41 -4.50 -10.79
N LEU A 355 -15.16 -4.67 -11.87
CA LEU A 355 -16.61 -4.90 -11.83
C LEU A 355 -16.96 -6.16 -11.03
N ALA A 356 -16.35 -7.29 -11.38
CA ALA A 356 -16.54 -8.55 -10.67
C ALA A 356 -16.26 -8.42 -9.17
N LYS A 357 -15.16 -7.77 -8.81
CA LYS A 357 -14.77 -7.51 -7.43
C LYS A 357 -15.85 -6.69 -6.69
N HIS A 358 -16.31 -5.58 -7.25
CA HIS A 358 -17.35 -4.78 -6.62
C HIS A 358 -18.67 -5.55 -6.46
N TYR A 359 -19.06 -6.38 -7.44
CA TYR A 359 -20.23 -7.25 -7.32
C TYR A 359 -20.06 -8.31 -6.24
N ILE A 360 -18.87 -8.94 -6.11
CA ILE A 360 -18.56 -9.90 -5.04
C ILE A 360 -18.74 -9.24 -3.67
N PHE A 361 -18.14 -8.08 -3.44
CA PHE A 361 -18.25 -7.37 -2.17
C PHE A 361 -19.63 -6.75 -1.92
N GLY A 362 -20.38 -6.48 -2.99
CA GLY A 362 -21.77 -6.05 -2.91
C GLY A 362 -22.77 -7.18 -2.66
N GLY A 363 -22.34 -8.43 -2.72
CA GLY A 363 -23.20 -9.61 -2.55
C GLY A 363 -23.93 -10.03 -3.83
N HIS A 364 -23.62 -9.39 -4.97
CA HIS A 364 -24.23 -9.70 -6.29
C HIS A 364 -23.50 -10.85 -7.00
N ARG A 365 -23.45 -12.02 -6.36
CA ARG A 365 -22.65 -13.17 -6.81
C ARG A 365 -22.94 -13.58 -8.26
N GLY A 366 -24.20 -13.64 -8.67
CA GLY A 366 -24.57 -14.04 -10.02
C GLY A 366 -24.00 -13.09 -11.09
N LYS A 367 -24.06 -11.77 -10.88
CA LYS A 367 -23.45 -10.80 -11.80
C LYS A 367 -21.92 -10.94 -11.86
N ALA A 368 -21.29 -11.22 -10.72
CA ALA A 368 -19.85 -11.47 -10.68
C ALA A 368 -19.48 -12.73 -11.45
N GLU A 369 -20.21 -13.83 -11.27
CA GLU A 369 -20.00 -15.09 -12.00
C GLU A 369 -20.11 -14.90 -13.51
N THR A 370 -21.15 -14.19 -13.98
CA THR A 370 -21.30 -13.87 -15.42
C THR A 370 -20.10 -13.12 -16.00
N ILE A 371 -19.54 -12.17 -15.22
CA ILE A 371 -18.34 -11.43 -15.68
C ILE A 371 -17.12 -12.34 -15.70
N LEU A 372 -16.95 -13.22 -14.71
CA LEU A 372 -15.84 -14.17 -14.70
C LEU A 372 -15.91 -15.14 -15.87
N GLU A 373 -17.09 -15.65 -16.20
CA GLU A 373 -17.32 -16.48 -17.39
C GLU A 373 -16.95 -15.73 -18.68
N LEU A 374 -17.33 -14.44 -18.80
CA LEU A 374 -16.90 -13.60 -19.93
C LEU A 374 -15.39 -13.41 -20.00
N MET A 375 -14.73 -13.25 -18.84
CA MET A 375 -13.25 -13.11 -18.76
C MET A 375 -12.54 -14.40 -19.17
N GLU A 376 -13.09 -15.57 -18.88
CA GLU A 376 -12.54 -16.85 -19.30
C GLU A 376 -12.66 -17.04 -20.81
N GLY A 377 -13.74 -16.54 -21.42
CA GLY A 377 -14.07 -16.79 -22.81
C GLY A 377 -14.46 -18.25 -23.07
N ASP A 378 -14.44 -18.66 -24.34
CA ASP A 378 -14.80 -20.03 -24.73
C ASP A 378 -13.75 -21.08 -24.27
N ASP A 379 -12.47 -20.70 -24.17
CA ASP A 379 -11.39 -21.56 -23.70
C ASP A 379 -10.35 -20.76 -22.90
N ILE A 380 -10.32 -21.00 -21.59
CA ILE A 380 -9.34 -20.38 -20.69
C ILE A 380 -7.89 -20.70 -21.04
N LYS A 381 -7.63 -21.81 -21.73
CA LYS A 381 -6.28 -22.16 -22.20
C LYS A 381 -5.80 -21.21 -23.28
N ALA A 382 -6.70 -20.76 -24.14
CA ALA A 382 -6.41 -19.75 -25.15
C ALA A 382 -6.23 -18.35 -24.51
N ASN A 383 -7.00 -18.06 -23.45
CA ASN A 383 -6.94 -16.79 -22.71
C ASN A 383 -6.19 -16.91 -21.39
N ARG A 384 -5.00 -17.53 -21.43
CA ARG A 384 -4.20 -17.79 -20.22
C ARG A 384 -3.89 -16.53 -19.39
N ASN A 385 -3.86 -15.36 -20.02
CA ASN A 385 -3.63 -14.10 -19.32
C ASN A 385 -4.75 -13.73 -18.33
N ALA A 386 -5.94 -14.33 -18.49
CA ALA A 386 -7.02 -14.15 -17.53
C ALA A 386 -6.81 -14.97 -16.24
N CYS A 387 -6.05 -16.09 -16.29
CA CYS A 387 -5.94 -17.02 -15.15
C CYS A 387 -5.51 -16.33 -13.85
N HIS A 388 -4.46 -15.51 -13.89
CA HIS A 388 -3.96 -14.83 -12.69
C HIS A 388 -4.96 -13.81 -12.12
N VAL A 389 -5.88 -13.30 -12.93
CA VAL A 389 -6.90 -12.33 -12.51
C VAL A 389 -8.13 -13.03 -11.96
N VAL A 390 -8.60 -14.12 -12.59
CA VAL A 390 -9.84 -14.80 -12.20
C VAL A 390 -9.65 -15.72 -10.99
N LEU A 391 -8.46 -16.32 -10.79
CA LEU A 391 -8.16 -17.19 -9.66
C LEU A 391 -8.53 -16.58 -8.28
N PRO A 392 -8.03 -15.38 -7.90
CA PRO A 392 -8.39 -14.79 -6.62
C PRO A 392 -9.86 -14.40 -6.54
N LEU A 393 -10.51 -14.06 -7.65
CA LEU A 393 -11.94 -13.71 -7.69
C LEU A 393 -12.83 -14.92 -7.43
N TYR A 394 -12.52 -16.09 -8.01
CA TYR A 394 -13.19 -17.34 -7.66
C TYR A 394 -12.91 -17.77 -6.21
N GLY A 395 -11.69 -17.51 -5.73
CA GLY A 395 -11.36 -17.67 -4.31
C GLY A 395 -12.25 -16.84 -3.39
N PHE A 396 -12.56 -15.58 -3.75
CA PHE A 396 -13.50 -14.72 -3.03
C PHE A 396 -14.94 -15.22 -3.07
N LEU A 397 -15.35 -15.83 -4.18
CA LEU A 397 -16.67 -16.45 -4.32
C LEU A 397 -16.79 -17.78 -3.57
N GLY A 398 -15.68 -18.36 -3.14
CA GLY A 398 -15.65 -19.68 -2.50
C GLY A 398 -15.85 -20.83 -3.47
N LYS A 399 -15.60 -20.63 -4.76
CA LYS A 399 -15.76 -21.59 -5.86
C LYS A 399 -14.52 -22.48 -5.98
N LYS A 400 -14.45 -23.53 -5.17
CA LYS A 400 -13.28 -24.41 -5.10
C LYS A 400 -13.02 -25.13 -6.42
N ASP A 401 -14.05 -25.67 -7.06
CA ASP A 401 -13.93 -26.45 -8.28
C ASP A 401 -13.40 -25.58 -9.44
N ASP A 402 -13.83 -24.31 -9.52
CA ASP A 402 -13.37 -23.39 -10.52
C ASP A 402 -11.89 -22.97 -10.29
N VAL A 403 -11.50 -22.74 -9.05
CA VAL A 403 -10.09 -22.46 -8.72
C VAL A 403 -9.21 -23.66 -9.10
N GLU A 404 -9.64 -24.89 -8.82
CA GLU A 404 -8.89 -26.09 -9.18
C GLU A 404 -8.81 -26.28 -10.69
N ARG A 405 -9.92 -26.09 -11.40
CA ARG A 405 -10.00 -26.18 -12.86
C ARG A 405 -9.04 -25.21 -13.55
N ILE A 406 -9.04 -23.94 -13.10
CA ILE A 406 -8.17 -22.92 -13.68
C ILE A 406 -6.72 -23.17 -13.32
N TRP A 407 -6.44 -23.57 -12.06
CA TRP A 407 -5.07 -23.87 -11.65
C TRP A 407 -4.46 -25.03 -12.46
N GLN A 408 -5.22 -26.08 -12.77
CA GLN A 408 -4.77 -27.20 -13.63
C GLN A 408 -4.29 -26.74 -15.00
N VAL A 409 -4.83 -25.66 -15.54
CA VAL A 409 -4.37 -25.08 -16.82
C VAL A 409 -2.96 -24.48 -16.67
N CYS A 410 -2.65 -23.94 -15.50
CA CYS A 410 -1.39 -23.25 -15.21
C CYS A 410 -0.32 -24.19 -14.64
N GLU A 411 -0.70 -25.25 -13.91
CA GLU A 411 0.17 -26.09 -13.07
C GLU A 411 1.33 -26.75 -13.84
N ALA A 412 1.12 -27.13 -15.10
CA ALA A 412 2.17 -27.77 -15.91
C ALA A 412 3.39 -26.86 -16.18
N ASN A 413 3.18 -25.56 -16.36
CA ASN A 413 4.24 -24.57 -16.52
C ASN A 413 3.79 -23.21 -15.97
N PRO A 414 3.73 -23.05 -14.64
CA PRO A 414 3.18 -21.87 -14.01
C PRO A 414 4.07 -20.66 -14.20
N ARG A 415 3.45 -19.47 -14.27
CA ARG A 415 4.10 -18.15 -14.18
C ARG A 415 4.09 -17.66 -12.74
N LEU A 416 4.97 -16.71 -12.40
CA LEU A 416 5.08 -16.17 -11.03
C LEU A 416 3.78 -15.50 -10.54
N ASP A 417 3.10 -14.76 -11.40
CA ASP A 417 1.83 -14.11 -11.13
C ASP A 417 0.68 -15.11 -10.94
N GLU A 418 0.64 -16.16 -11.76
CA GLU A 418 -0.31 -17.26 -11.63
C GLU A 418 -0.14 -18.01 -10.29
N CYS A 419 1.11 -18.30 -9.89
CA CYS A 419 1.40 -18.90 -8.59
C CYS A 419 0.94 -18.02 -7.42
N LEU A 420 1.24 -16.71 -7.49
CA LEU A 420 0.81 -15.78 -6.46
C LEU A 420 -0.71 -15.77 -6.30
N SER A 421 -1.42 -15.70 -7.43
CA SER A 421 -2.89 -15.72 -7.47
C SER A 421 -3.47 -17.04 -6.98
N ALA A 422 -2.82 -18.17 -7.28
CA ALA A 422 -3.21 -19.50 -6.80
C ALA A 422 -3.04 -19.61 -5.26
N ILE A 423 -1.91 -19.14 -4.72
CA ILE A 423 -1.67 -19.09 -3.27
C ILE A 423 -2.76 -18.26 -2.58
N ASP A 424 -3.10 -17.09 -3.11
CA ASP A 424 -4.17 -16.25 -2.55
C ASP A 424 -5.53 -16.93 -2.65
N ALA A 425 -5.87 -17.54 -3.79
CA ALA A 425 -7.14 -18.25 -4.00
C ALA A 425 -7.29 -19.45 -3.06
N PHE A 426 -6.29 -20.35 -2.99
CA PHE A 426 -6.32 -21.50 -2.08
C PHE A 426 -6.33 -21.07 -0.62
N GLY A 427 -5.56 -20.02 -0.27
CA GLY A 427 -5.56 -19.45 1.07
C GLY A 427 -6.92 -18.89 1.50
N ARG A 428 -7.69 -18.30 0.57
CA ARG A 428 -9.08 -17.84 0.82
C ARG A 428 -10.06 -18.98 0.98
N LEU A 429 -9.87 -20.05 0.23
CA LEU A 429 -10.66 -21.28 0.36
C LEU A 429 -10.33 -22.07 1.64
N GLY A 430 -9.26 -21.71 2.36
CA GLY A 430 -8.78 -22.44 3.53
C GLY A 430 -7.97 -23.69 3.19
N ASP A 431 -7.64 -23.91 1.91
CA ASP A 431 -6.84 -25.05 1.45
C ASP A 431 -5.35 -24.73 1.57
N VAL A 432 -4.86 -24.77 2.83
CA VAL A 432 -3.47 -24.43 3.16
C VAL A 432 -2.48 -25.38 2.48
N GLU A 433 -2.83 -26.66 2.39
CA GLU A 433 -1.93 -27.69 1.82
C GLU A 433 -1.64 -27.42 0.34
N LYS A 434 -2.67 -27.03 -0.43
CA LYS A 434 -2.46 -26.67 -1.84
C LYS A 434 -1.68 -25.36 -2.00
N ALA A 435 -1.95 -24.37 -1.14
CA ALA A 435 -1.16 -23.13 -1.14
C ALA A 435 0.32 -23.38 -0.82
N GLU A 436 0.61 -24.25 0.17
CA GLU A 436 1.97 -24.69 0.50
C GLU A 436 2.63 -25.44 -0.66
N LYS A 437 1.90 -26.37 -1.31
CA LYS A 437 2.42 -27.09 -2.48
C LYS A 437 2.86 -26.12 -3.58
N VAL A 438 1.99 -25.17 -3.94
CA VAL A 438 2.32 -24.16 -4.97
C VAL A 438 3.55 -23.37 -4.56
N PHE A 439 3.65 -22.97 -3.30
CA PHE A 439 4.79 -22.20 -2.79
C PHE A 439 6.10 -23.00 -2.81
N GLU A 440 6.08 -24.27 -2.44
CA GLU A 440 7.26 -25.14 -2.49
C GLU A 440 7.70 -25.44 -3.94
N ASP A 441 6.74 -25.72 -4.85
CA ASP A 441 7.02 -25.89 -6.26
C ASP A 441 7.69 -24.65 -6.88
N MET A 442 7.31 -23.45 -6.40
CA MET A 442 7.98 -22.20 -6.77
C MET A 442 9.46 -22.18 -6.34
N PHE A 443 9.80 -22.68 -5.14
CA PHE A 443 11.20 -22.76 -4.71
C PHE A 443 12.05 -23.70 -5.56
N VAL A 444 11.44 -24.78 -6.03
CA VAL A 444 12.13 -25.72 -6.93
C VAL A 444 12.41 -25.06 -8.28
N LYS A 445 11.43 -24.30 -8.81
CA LYS A 445 11.52 -23.68 -10.13
C LYS A 445 12.37 -22.41 -10.13
N TRP A 446 12.18 -21.54 -9.12
CA TRP A 446 12.86 -20.25 -8.99
C TRP A 446 13.67 -20.22 -7.70
N LYS A 447 14.98 -20.37 -7.79
CA LYS A 447 15.90 -20.47 -6.62
C LYS A 447 15.85 -19.30 -5.64
N SER A 448 15.39 -18.12 -6.08
CA SER A 448 15.24 -16.93 -5.26
C SER A 448 13.84 -16.32 -5.45
N LEU A 449 13.10 -16.17 -4.36
CA LEU A 449 11.77 -15.57 -4.36
C LEU A 449 11.80 -14.20 -3.66
N SER A 450 11.07 -13.23 -4.21
CA SER A 450 10.94 -11.92 -3.59
C SER A 450 10.06 -11.97 -2.33
N SER A 451 10.12 -10.93 -1.50
CA SER A 451 9.30 -10.77 -0.28
C SER A 451 7.80 -10.89 -0.53
N LYS A 452 7.33 -10.58 -1.74
CA LYS A 452 5.92 -10.65 -2.15
C LYS A 452 5.33 -12.06 -1.98
N PHE A 453 6.06 -13.08 -2.36
CA PHE A 453 5.60 -14.49 -2.27
C PHE A 453 5.56 -14.98 -0.82
N TYR A 454 6.57 -14.63 -0.02
CA TYR A 454 6.57 -14.89 1.42
C TYR A 454 5.39 -14.20 2.11
N ASN A 455 5.11 -12.94 1.74
CA ASN A 455 3.98 -12.21 2.26
C ASN A 455 2.65 -12.89 1.95
N ALA A 456 2.46 -13.40 0.73
CA ALA A 456 1.25 -14.14 0.37
C ALA A 456 1.04 -15.36 1.27
N MET A 457 2.07 -16.16 1.51
CA MET A 457 1.98 -17.32 2.41
C MET A 457 1.78 -16.93 3.88
N ILE A 458 2.47 -15.88 4.38
CA ILE A 458 2.24 -15.37 5.75
C ILE A 458 0.79 -14.92 5.91
N ARG A 459 0.20 -14.30 4.89
CA ARG A 459 -1.22 -13.91 4.88
C ARG A 459 -2.14 -15.12 4.92
N VAL A 460 -1.81 -16.20 4.19
CA VAL A 460 -2.55 -17.47 4.28
C VAL A 460 -2.50 -18.03 5.71
N TYR A 461 -1.32 -18.08 6.32
CA TYR A 461 -1.17 -18.55 7.69
C TYR A 461 -1.88 -17.67 8.71
N ALA A 462 -1.84 -16.34 8.51
CA ALA A 462 -2.58 -15.41 9.36
C ALA A 462 -4.10 -15.63 9.28
N ASN A 463 -4.63 -15.86 8.09
CA ASN A 463 -6.07 -16.11 7.91
C ASN A 463 -6.53 -17.43 8.53
N GLN A 464 -5.62 -18.39 8.71
CA GLN A 464 -5.89 -19.71 9.30
C GLN A 464 -5.35 -19.85 10.74
N ASN A 465 -4.87 -18.78 11.35
CA ASN A 465 -4.30 -18.75 12.70
C ASN A 465 -3.13 -19.74 12.92
N LEU A 466 -2.33 -19.99 11.88
CA LEU A 466 -1.21 -20.93 11.91
C LEU A 466 0.10 -20.22 12.32
N LEU A 467 0.19 -19.78 13.57
CA LEU A 467 1.30 -18.95 14.07
C LEU A 467 2.67 -19.64 13.92
N ASP A 468 2.77 -20.93 14.21
CA ASP A 468 4.05 -21.64 14.20
C ASP A 468 4.59 -21.81 12.77
N LYS A 469 3.72 -22.14 11.80
CA LYS A 469 4.09 -22.17 10.38
C LYS A 469 4.51 -20.78 9.88
N GLY A 470 3.83 -19.73 10.33
CA GLY A 470 4.22 -18.34 10.02
C GLY A 470 5.60 -17.97 10.56
N LYS A 471 5.95 -18.36 11.79
CA LYS A 471 7.28 -18.16 12.39
C LYS A 471 8.37 -18.93 11.61
N GLU A 472 8.10 -20.18 11.24
CA GLU A 472 9.03 -20.99 10.45
C GLU A 472 9.30 -20.37 9.08
N LEU A 473 8.24 -19.90 8.41
CA LEU A 473 8.38 -19.22 7.11
C LEU A 473 9.20 -17.93 7.23
N LEU A 474 9.03 -17.16 8.31
CA LEU A 474 9.84 -15.96 8.57
C LEU A 474 11.32 -16.30 8.78
N LYS A 475 11.61 -17.38 9.50
CA LYS A 475 12.97 -17.87 9.67
C LYS A 475 13.59 -18.24 8.32
N ARG A 476 12.86 -18.98 7.50
CA ARG A 476 13.28 -19.33 6.13
C ARG A 476 13.50 -18.07 5.26
N MET A 477 12.66 -17.05 5.42
CA MET A 477 12.82 -15.77 4.72
C MET A 477 14.12 -15.05 5.13
N ASP A 478 14.47 -15.04 6.42
CA ASP A 478 15.71 -14.45 6.94
C ASP A 478 16.95 -15.25 6.48
N GLU A 479 16.89 -16.58 6.52
CA GLU A 479 17.93 -17.48 6.04
C GLU A 479 18.25 -17.28 4.55
N ASN A 480 17.22 -17.00 3.74
CA ASN A 480 17.36 -16.69 2.32
C ASN A 480 17.78 -15.22 2.06
N GLY A 481 18.03 -14.44 3.09
CA GLY A 481 18.46 -13.04 2.98
C GLY A 481 17.37 -12.09 2.46
N VAL A 482 16.11 -12.52 2.43
CA VAL A 482 15.00 -11.71 1.94
C VAL A 482 14.56 -10.72 3.01
N LYS A 483 14.56 -9.43 2.68
CA LYS A 483 14.18 -8.38 3.64
C LYS A 483 12.66 -8.38 3.88
N ILE A 484 12.26 -8.15 5.12
CA ILE A 484 10.87 -7.97 5.49
C ILE A 484 10.41 -6.59 5.01
N GLY A 485 9.39 -6.55 4.15
CA GLY A 485 8.75 -5.33 3.68
C GLY A 485 7.61 -4.86 4.60
N VAL A 486 6.99 -3.73 4.25
CA VAL A 486 5.90 -3.13 5.03
C VAL A 486 4.67 -4.04 5.05
N SER A 487 4.29 -4.59 3.89
CA SER A 487 3.17 -5.53 3.77
C SER A 487 3.41 -6.83 4.53
N THR A 488 4.66 -7.35 4.52
CA THR A 488 5.03 -8.54 5.31
C THR A 488 4.91 -8.26 6.80
N LEU A 489 5.32 -7.05 7.23
CA LEU A 489 5.17 -6.63 8.63
C LEU A 489 3.70 -6.54 9.03
N ASP A 490 2.83 -6.03 8.17
CA ASP A 490 1.38 -5.96 8.41
C ASP A 490 0.76 -7.36 8.58
N SER A 491 1.05 -8.27 7.64
CA SER A 491 0.60 -9.66 7.72
C SER A 491 1.12 -10.39 8.97
N LEU A 492 2.34 -10.07 9.40
CA LEU A 492 2.92 -10.62 10.62
C LEU A 492 2.23 -10.08 11.87
N VAL A 493 1.96 -8.79 11.93
CA VAL A 493 1.17 -8.20 13.03
C VAL A 493 -0.20 -8.86 13.10
N LYS A 494 -0.87 -9.05 11.96
CA LYS A 494 -2.14 -9.77 11.90
C LYS A 494 -2.03 -11.18 12.46
N LEU A 495 -1.01 -11.93 12.04
CA LEU A 495 -0.77 -13.30 12.50
C LEU A 495 -0.66 -13.39 14.05
N TYR A 496 0.10 -12.48 14.67
CA TYR A 496 0.24 -12.45 16.12
C TYR A 496 -1.05 -11.97 16.83
N VAL A 497 -1.74 -10.98 16.24
CA VAL A 497 -3.01 -10.46 16.80
C VAL A 497 -4.08 -11.54 16.76
N ASP A 498 -4.25 -12.25 15.65
CA ASP A 498 -5.25 -13.30 15.49
C ASP A 498 -4.95 -14.52 16.38
N ALA A 499 -3.67 -14.79 16.66
CA ALA A 499 -3.24 -15.78 17.65
C ALA A 499 -3.41 -15.31 19.12
N GLY A 500 -3.87 -14.08 19.36
CA GLY A 500 -4.09 -13.52 20.70
C GLY A 500 -2.85 -12.92 21.35
N GLU A 501 -1.68 -13.00 20.71
CA GLU A 501 -0.38 -12.53 21.22
C GLU A 501 -0.12 -11.04 20.89
N VAL A 502 -1.05 -10.16 21.30
CA VAL A 502 -1.07 -8.73 20.89
C VAL A 502 0.17 -7.96 21.33
N GLU A 503 0.69 -8.24 22.53
CA GLU A 503 1.90 -7.59 23.07
C GLU A 503 3.14 -7.97 22.26
N LYS A 504 3.22 -9.24 21.79
CA LYS A 504 4.29 -9.65 20.88
C LYS A 504 4.13 -8.99 19.51
N ALA A 505 2.89 -8.87 19.01
CA ALA A 505 2.61 -8.14 17.77
C ALA A 505 3.13 -6.69 17.84
N GLU A 506 2.84 -5.98 18.94
CA GLU A 506 3.33 -4.61 19.16
C GLU A 506 4.86 -4.56 19.22
N SER A 507 5.49 -5.50 19.96
CA SER A 507 6.94 -5.58 20.06
C SER A 507 7.63 -5.84 18.72
N VAL A 508 7.07 -6.77 17.92
CA VAL A 508 7.55 -7.10 16.58
C VAL A 508 7.40 -5.90 15.64
N LEU A 509 6.23 -5.24 15.64
CA LEU A 509 5.99 -4.02 14.86
C LEU A 509 7.04 -2.96 15.14
N TYR A 510 7.32 -2.70 16.41
CA TYR A 510 8.28 -1.69 16.84
C TYR A 510 9.73 -2.06 16.46
N LYS A 511 10.17 -3.28 16.79
CA LYS A 511 11.54 -3.76 16.52
C LYS A 511 11.86 -3.79 15.03
N LEU A 512 10.98 -4.36 14.22
CA LEU A 512 11.22 -4.49 12.78
C LEU A 512 11.10 -3.15 12.05
N SER A 513 10.18 -2.28 12.45
CA SER A 513 10.09 -0.94 11.86
C SER A 513 11.34 -0.11 12.10
N GLN A 514 11.95 -0.22 13.29
CA GLN A 514 13.23 0.45 13.60
C GLN A 514 14.41 -0.19 12.86
N LYS A 515 14.53 -1.53 12.90
CA LYS A 515 15.63 -2.26 12.24
C LYS A 515 15.70 -1.93 10.75
N ASN A 516 14.56 -1.93 10.08
CA ASN A 516 14.46 -1.72 8.64
C ASN A 516 14.19 -0.26 8.23
N ARG A 517 14.09 0.66 9.21
CA ARG A 517 13.73 2.07 8.99
C ARG A 517 12.43 2.24 8.19
N MET A 518 11.46 1.35 8.42
CA MET A 518 10.17 1.36 7.73
C MET A 518 9.14 2.18 8.51
N LYS A 519 8.23 2.83 7.80
CA LYS A 519 7.01 3.39 8.39
C LYS A 519 5.93 2.29 8.35
N PRO A 520 5.45 1.77 9.51
CA PRO A 520 4.38 0.77 9.52
C PRO A 520 3.10 1.31 8.91
N GLN A 521 2.27 0.44 8.34
CA GLN A 521 0.98 0.79 7.79
C GLN A 521 -0.01 1.23 8.87
N TYR A 522 -1.01 1.99 8.46
CA TYR A 522 -2.13 2.38 9.31
C TYR A 522 -2.91 1.16 9.83
N SER A 523 -3.13 0.16 8.96
CA SER A 523 -3.78 -1.12 9.26
C SER A 523 -3.12 -1.87 10.43
N SER A 524 -1.79 -1.93 10.48
CA SER A 524 -1.06 -2.59 11.57
C SER A 524 -1.40 -1.98 12.94
N TYR A 525 -1.45 -0.66 13.02
CA TYR A 525 -1.83 0.03 14.26
C TYR A 525 -3.32 -0.12 14.58
N LEU A 526 -4.19 -0.13 13.55
CA LEU A 526 -5.62 -0.35 13.78
C LEU A 526 -5.91 -1.75 14.32
N MET A 527 -5.24 -2.78 13.81
CA MET A 527 -5.37 -4.15 14.31
C MET A 527 -4.99 -4.25 15.78
N LEU A 528 -3.87 -3.61 16.18
CA LEU A 528 -3.47 -3.54 17.60
C LEU A 528 -4.50 -2.78 18.44
N LEU A 529 -4.94 -1.61 17.97
CA LEU A 529 -5.91 -0.79 18.66
C LEU A 529 -7.26 -1.51 18.82
N ASP A 530 -7.74 -2.20 17.78
CA ASP A 530 -8.96 -2.99 17.81
C ASP A 530 -8.87 -4.13 18.83
N SER A 531 -7.72 -4.81 18.86
CA SER A 531 -7.49 -5.90 19.80
C SER A 531 -7.42 -5.45 21.25
N TYR A 532 -6.69 -4.37 21.56
CA TYR A 532 -6.68 -3.78 22.91
C TYR A 532 -8.05 -3.22 23.31
N SER A 533 -8.76 -2.62 22.34
CA SER A 533 -10.12 -2.13 22.54
C SER A 533 -11.08 -3.25 22.94
N LYS A 534 -11.05 -4.39 22.28
CA LYS A 534 -11.85 -5.58 22.60
C LYS A 534 -11.55 -6.14 24.00
N LYS A 535 -10.30 -6.02 24.45
CA LYS A 535 -9.86 -6.42 25.80
C LYS A 535 -10.23 -5.38 26.87
N GLY A 536 -10.70 -4.18 26.50
CA GLY A 536 -10.92 -3.08 27.41
C GLY A 536 -9.62 -2.50 28.00
N ASP A 537 -8.47 -2.74 27.35
CA ASP A 537 -7.18 -2.21 27.79
C ASP A 537 -7.00 -0.77 27.31
N VAL A 538 -7.52 0.16 28.11
CA VAL A 538 -7.46 1.60 27.82
C VAL A 538 -6.02 2.11 27.75
N HIS A 539 -5.13 1.60 28.61
CA HIS A 539 -3.74 2.08 28.68
C HIS A 539 -3.00 1.81 27.36
N ASN A 540 -3.02 0.57 26.88
CA ASN A 540 -2.36 0.21 25.64
C ASN A 540 -3.10 0.78 24.42
N SER A 541 -4.44 0.92 24.48
CA SER A 541 -5.21 1.60 23.43
C SER A 541 -4.80 3.06 23.28
N GLU A 542 -4.63 3.81 24.37
CA GLU A 542 -4.14 5.21 24.34
C GLU A 542 -2.70 5.29 23.83
N LYS A 543 -1.84 4.34 24.20
CA LYS A 543 -0.45 4.28 23.72
C LYS A 543 -0.39 4.11 22.21
N VAL A 544 -1.16 3.15 21.66
CA VAL A 544 -1.24 2.90 20.21
C VAL A 544 -1.87 4.09 19.48
N PHE A 545 -2.93 4.67 20.03
CA PHE A 545 -3.58 5.86 19.49
C PHE A 545 -2.62 7.06 19.40
N ASN A 546 -1.86 7.32 20.47
CA ASN A 546 -0.85 8.38 20.45
C ASN A 546 0.27 8.10 19.45
N LYS A 547 0.63 6.82 19.25
CA LYS A 547 1.61 6.41 18.24
C LYS A 547 1.11 6.67 16.82
N LEU A 548 -0.16 6.36 16.53
CA LEU A 548 -0.82 6.70 15.27
C LEU A 548 -0.72 8.20 14.96
N ARG A 549 -1.00 9.05 15.95
CA ARG A 549 -0.88 10.51 15.79
C ARG A 549 0.56 10.96 15.52
N GLN A 550 1.54 10.40 16.24
CA GLN A 550 2.97 10.68 16.01
C GLN A 550 3.44 10.29 14.61
N MET A 551 2.87 9.22 14.04
CA MET A 551 3.19 8.76 12.68
C MET A 551 2.49 9.58 11.58
N GLY A 552 1.68 10.58 11.95
CA GLY A 552 0.96 11.42 11.01
C GLY A 552 -0.38 10.84 10.54
N TYR A 553 -0.88 9.80 11.20
CA TYR A 553 -2.21 9.23 10.95
C TYR A 553 -3.28 9.89 11.83
N SER A 554 -3.25 11.22 11.94
CA SER A 554 -4.27 12.01 12.61
C SER A 554 -5.48 12.25 11.71
N GLY A 555 -6.63 12.57 12.29
CA GLY A 555 -7.79 13.03 11.53
C GLY A 555 -8.70 11.93 10.98
N ARG A 556 -8.60 10.70 11.46
CA ARG A 556 -9.46 9.59 11.03
C ARG A 556 -10.43 9.17 12.13
N ILE A 557 -11.72 9.11 11.82
CA ILE A 557 -12.78 8.83 12.81
C ILE A 557 -12.67 7.40 13.37
N ARG A 558 -12.22 6.43 12.57
CA ARG A 558 -12.12 5.03 12.96
C ARG A 558 -11.26 4.79 14.19
N GLN A 559 -10.10 5.43 14.27
CA GLN A 559 -9.21 5.29 15.45
C GLN A 559 -9.87 5.83 16.73
N TYR A 560 -10.68 6.89 16.62
CA TYR A 560 -11.45 7.41 17.74
C TYR A 560 -12.59 6.48 18.16
N GLN A 561 -13.25 5.83 17.19
CA GLN A 561 -14.28 4.82 17.47
C GLN A 561 -13.69 3.66 18.26
N LEU A 562 -12.55 3.11 17.79
CA LEU A 562 -11.88 2.00 18.48
C LEU A 562 -11.42 2.39 19.89
N LEU A 563 -10.84 3.57 20.04
CA LEU A 563 -10.43 4.06 21.36
C LEU A 563 -11.63 4.22 22.30
N LEU A 564 -12.76 4.72 21.78
CA LEU A 564 -13.98 4.87 22.57
C LEU A 564 -14.59 3.52 22.97
N HIS A 565 -14.47 2.50 22.09
CA HIS A 565 -14.84 1.12 22.45
C HIS A 565 -13.97 0.57 23.59
N ALA A 566 -12.67 0.90 23.64
CA ALA A 566 -11.81 0.52 24.75
C ALA A 566 -12.32 1.09 26.08
N TYR A 567 -12.68 2.37 26.11
CA TYR A 567 -13.25 3.01 27.28
C TYR A 567 -14.61 2.39 27.68
N LEU A 568 -15.45 2.07 26.70
CA LEU A 568 -16.73 1.44 26.93
C LEU A 568 -16.59 0.04 27.58
N HIS A 569 -15.69 -0.80 27.03
CA HIS A 569 -15.44 -2.13 27.57
C HIS A 569 -14.79 -2.08 28.97
N ALA A 570 -13.94 -1.09 29.21
CA ALA A 570 -13.34 -0.86 30.52
C ALA A 570 -14.29 -0.20 31.52
N LYS A 571 -15.50 0.22 31.10
CA LYS A 571 -16.42 1.03 31.90
C LYS A 571 -15.76 2.29 32.50
N ALA A 572 -14.84 2.90 31.75
CA ALA A 572 -14.08 4.08 32.12
C ALA A 572 -14.58 5.32 31.39
N ALA A 573 -14.49 6.48 32.01
CA ALA A 573 -14.90 7.73 31.38
C ALA A 573 -13.79 8.32 30.51
N PRO A 574 -14.05 8.67 29.25
CA PRO A 574 -13.06 9.24 28.34
C PRO A 574 -12.94 10.76 28.53
N TYR A 575 -12.22 11.21 29.56
CA TYR A 575 -12.04 12.63 29.84
C TYR A 575 -11.31 13.36 28.69
N GLY A 576 -11.78 14.57 28.34
CA GLY A 576 -11.19 15.41 27.30
C GLY A 576 -11.27 14.83 25.88
N PHE A 577 -12.10 13.82 25.66
CA PHE A 577 -12.18 13.12 24.38
C PHE A 577 -12.73 14.01 23.25
N ARG A 578 -13.78 14.80 23.54
CA ARG A 578 -14.39 15.74 22.59
C ARG A 578 -13.43 16.87 22.19
N GLU A 579 -12.62 17.34 23.14
CA GLU A 579 -11.59 18.35 22.92
C GLU A 579 -10.48 17.81 22.00
N ARG A 580 -10.08 16.55 22.20
CA ARG A 580 -9.11 15.87 21.30
C ARG A 580 -9.66 15.72 19.89
N MET A 581 -10.93 15.33 19.73
CA MET A 581 -11.59 15.27 18.42
C MET A 581 -11.60 16.62 17.72
N LYS A 582 -11.95 17.69 18.43
CA LYS A 582 -11.92 19.06 17.89
C LYS A 582 -10.52 19.49 17.47
N ALA A 583 -9.51 19.18 18.28
CA ALA A 583 -8.12 19.49 17.98
C ALA A 583 -7.62 18.80 16.70
N ASP A 584 -8.11 17.59 16.41
CA ASP A 584 -7.82 16.83 15.20
C ASP A 584 -8.81 17.13 14.04
N ASN A 585 -9.69 18.13 14.22
CA ASN A 585 -10.71 18.56 13.25
C ASN A 585 -11.70 17.43 12.85
N ILE A 586 -12.04 16.57 13.82
CA ILE A 586 -12.98 15.46 13.63
C ILE A 586 -14.32 15.79 14.28
N PHE A 587 -15.37 15.61 13.51
CA PHE A 587 -16.74 15.78 13.98
C PHE A 587 -17.40 14.42 14.18
N PRO A 588 -18.10 14.19 15.32
CA PRO A 588 -18.77 12.93 15.59
C PRO A 588 -19.93 12.70 14.61
N ASN A 589 -19.93 11.51 13.97
CA ASN A 589 -21.10 11.01 13.25
C ASN A 589 -22.13 10.43 14.25
N SER A 590 -23.30 9.96 13.77
CA SER A 590 -24.36 9.40 14.62
C SER A 590 -23.87 8.23 15.49
N VAL A 591 -23.07 7.33 14.93
CA VAL A 591 -22.48 6.18 15.65
C VAL A 591 -21.55 6.66 16.77
N MET A 592 -20.68 7.62 16.48
CA MET A 592 -19.77 8.19 17.47
C MET A 592 -20.52 8.95 18.56
N ALA A 593 -21.59 9.67 18.20
CA ALA A 593 -22.44 10.37 19.17
C ALA A 593 -23.12 9.38 20.14
N THR A 594 -23.61 8.26 19.63
CA THR A 594 -24.19 7.17 20.44
C THR A 594 -23.15 6.56 21.38
N LEU A 595 -21.94 6.27 20.89
CA LEU A 595 -20.85 5.74 21.71
C LEU A 595 -20.41 6.72 22.80
N LEU A 596 -20.29 8.02 22.47
CA LEU A 596 -19.99 9.07 23.45
C LEU A 596 -21.06 9.19 24.52
N ALA A 597 -22.34 9.05 24.16
CA ALA A 597 -23.43 9.05 25.12
C ALA A 597 -23.39 7.81 26.02
N ALA A 598 -23.01 6.65 25.48
CA ALA A 598 -22.88 5.40 26.24
C ALA A 598 -21.69 5.40 27.22
N THR A 599 -20.64 6.18 26.93
CA THR A 599 -19.46 6.29 27.80
C THR A 599 -19.54 7.47 28.79
N ASP A 600 -20.57 8.27 28.71
CA ASP A 600 -20.77 9.41 29.62
C ASP A 600 -21.30 8.92 30.98
N PRO A 601 -20.54 9.05 32.07
CA PRO A 601 -20.95 8.57 33.39
C PRO A 601 -22.19 9.29 33.95
N PHE A 602 -22.50 10.49 33.43
CA PHE A 602 -23.66 11.26 33.85
C PHE A 602 -24.94 10.95 33.05
N ASN A 603 -24.82 10.19 31.95
CA ASN A 603 -25.94 9.85 31.07
C ASN A 603 -26.49 8.43 31.32
N GLN A 604 -25.93 7.68 32.26
CA GLN A 604 -26.55 6.46 32.77
C GLN A 604 -27.86 6.86 33.44
N LYS A 605 -28.99 6.61 32.79
CA LYS A 605 -30.29 6.60 33.45
C LYS A 605 -30.18 5.57 34.58
N LYS A 606 -29.96 6.03 35.80
CA LYS A 606 -30.16 5.22 36.99
C LYS A 606 -31.63 4.78 36.92
N THR A 607 -31.86 3.53 36.70
CA THR A 607 -33.17 2.94 36.88
C THR A 607 -33.56 3.20 38.33
N ILE A 608 -34.80 3.59 38.54
CA ILE A 608 -35.35 3.89 39.90
C ILE A 608 -35.08 2.71 40.85
N SER A 609 -34.90 1.48 40.35
CA SER A 609 -34.47 0.33 41.11
C SER A 609 -33.06 0.42 41.73
N ASP A 610 -32.10 1.10 41.07
CA ASP A 610 -30.72 1.26 41.59
C ASP A 610 -30.59 2.42 42.62
N MET A 611 -31.69 3.10 42.92
CA MET A 611 -31.76 4.16 43.94
C MET A 611 -32.43 3.69 45.25
N LEU A 612 -32.94 2.46 45.27
CA LEU A 612 -33.67 1.90 46.41
C LEU A 612 -32.91 0.78 47.13
N ASP A 613 -31.74 0.37 46.65
CA ASP A 613 -30.75 -0.44 47.35
C ASP A 613 -29.59 0.46 47.84
#